data_b7954f38649dee23f80818552902cdac
#
_entry.id   b7954f38649dee23f80818552902cdac
#
_cell.length_a   1.000
_cell.length_b   1.000
_cell.length_c   1.000
_cell.angle_alpha   90.00
_cell.angle_beta   90.00
_cell.angle_gamma   90.00
#
_symmetry.space_group_name_H-M   'P 1'
#
loop_
_entity.id
_entity.type
_entity.pdbx_description
1 polymer ?
#
loop_
_entity_poly.entity_id
_entity_poly.type
_entity_poly.pdbx_seq_one_letter_code
_entity_poly.pdbx_strand_id
1 'polypeptide(L)'
;KPLIISWGKDMDPSSSPFVYENQYQGTGDPSAFLAVSDAIKFQQNNNWESVKKICRDLTRLTRDRICEVIHSNPICPNSEEWLGQMASVEVPNVNSLNLKNELMSKYNIEIPVFTWKNKNYLRVSFNAYNDETDADKLVSALQQLLA
;
A
#
# COMPACT_ATOMS: atom_id res chain seq x y z
N LYS A 1 4.44 25.16 18.21
CA LYS A 1 3.79 24.73 19.48
C LYS A 1 3.21 23.35 19.27
N PRO A 2 3.43 22.40 20.21
CA PRO A 2 2.80 21.10 20.12
C PRO A 2 1.27 21.26 20.12
N LEU A 3 0.59 20.45 19.33
CA LEU A 3 -0.89 20.43 19.28
C LEU A 3 -1.51 19.77 20.52
N ILE A 4 -0.70 19.08 21.32
CA ILE A 4 -1.10 18.32 22.50
C ILE A 4 -0.34 18.88 23.70
N ILE A 5 -1.03 19.01 24.83
CA ILE A 5 -0.40 19.42 26.10
C ILE A 5 0.49 18.26 26.58
N SER A 6 1.80 18.50 26.60
CA SER A 6 2.77 17.55 27.14
C SER A 6 3.19 17.96 28.54
N TRP A 7 3.12 17.01 29.48
CA TRP A 7 3.62 17.16 30.85
C TRP A 7 5.12 16.87 30.98
N GLY A 8 5.76 16.41 29.89
CA GLY A 8 7.17 16.04 29.86
C GLY A 8 8.15 17.22 29.94
N LYS A 9 7.69 18.44 29.74
CA LYS A 9 8.51 19.63 29.58
C LYS A 9 9.55 19.89 30.68
N ASP A 10 9.30 19.45 31.91
CA ASP A 10 10.15 19.71 33.06
C ASP A 10 10.84 18.44 33.62
N MET A 11 10.74 17.30 32.93
CA MET A 11 11.15 16.00 33.49
C MET A 11 12.52 15.51 33.00
N ASP A 12 13.02 15.95 31.86
CA ASP A 12 14.35 15.56 31.34
C ASP A 12 15.02 16.69 30.54
N PRO A 13 15.89 17.46 31.15
CA PRO A 13 16.60 18.55 30.50
C PRO A 13 17.68 18.09 29.50
N SER A 14 17.92 16.78 29.36
CA SER A 14 18.98 16.22 28.50
C SER A 14 18.53 16.00 27.06
N SER A 15 17.23 15.97 26.77
CA SER A 15 16.69 15.73 25.44
C SER A 15 16.48 17.04 24.66
N SER A 16 16.40 16.96 23.33
CA SER A 16 16.10 18.14 22.53
C SER A 16 14.72 18.70 22.90
N PRO A 17 14.51 20.03 22.89
CA PRO A 17 13.20 20.63 23.22
C PRO A 17 12.04 20.04 22.39
N PHE A 18 12.31 19.69 21.13
CA PHE A 18 11.30 19.05 20.26
C PHE A 18 10.90 17.66 20.76
N VAL A 19 11.88 16.81 21.05
CA VAL A 19 11.62 15.45 21.56
C VAL A 19 10.88 15.53 22.88
N TYR A 20 11.36 16.35 23.77
CA TYR A 20 10.87 16.56 25.10
C TYR A 20 9.43 17.06 25.14
N GLU A 21 9.07 18.03 24.30
CA GLU A 21 7.73 18.58 24.23
C GLU A 21 6.71 17.64 23.55
N ASN A 22 7.17 16.68 22.73
CA ASN A 22 6.31 15.81 21.93
C ASN A 22 6.30 14.34 22.35
N GLN A 23 7.28 13.89 23.11
CA GLN A 23 7.41 12.49 23.49
C GLN A 23 6.37 12.06 24.54
N TYR A 24 6.07 12.89 25.50
CA TYR A 24 5.09 12.60 26.54
C TYR A 24 3.75 13.29 26.22
N GLN A 25 2.81 12.50 25.76
CA GLN A 25 1.47 12.98 25.36
C GLN A 25 0.38 12.75 26.43
N GLY A 26 0.78 12.50 27.67
CA GLY A 26 -0.13 12.16 28.77
C GLY A 26 -0.41 10.66 28.84
N THR A 27 -1.46 10.29 29.56
CA THR A 27 -1.88 8.89 29.71
C THR A 27 -2.44 8.37 28.40
N GLY A 28 -1.87 7.32 27.88
CA GLY A 28 -2.30 6.66 26.65
C GLY A 28 -2.32 5.14 26.80
N ASP A 29 -2.97 4.46 25.87
CA ASP A 29 -2.96 3.00 25.81
C ASP A 29 -1.62 2.52 25.19
N PRO A 30 -0.76 1.79 25.94
CA PRO A 30 0.50 1.28 25.43
C PRO A 30 0.36 -0.01 24.58
N SER A 31 -0.83 -0.57 24.42
CA SER A 31 -1.05 -1.88 23.79
C SER A 31 -0.45 -2.00 22.40
N ALA A 32 -0.58 -0.95 21.58
CA ALA A 32 -0.01 -0.93 20.25
C ALA A 32 1.53 -1.02 20.25
N PHE A 33 2.20 -0.36 21.18
CA PHE A 33 3.66 -0.42 21.33
C PHE A 33 4.12 -1.79 21.84
N LEU A 34 3.40 -2.37 22.79
CA LEU A 34 3.69 -3.68 23.34
C LEU A 34 3.52 -4.80 22.28
N ALA A 35 2.55 -4.67 21.39
CA ALA A 35 2.29 -5.62 20.31
C ALA A 35 3.40 -5.65 19.23
N VAL A 36 4.26 -4.64 19.14
CA VAL A 36 5.31 -4.58 18.09
C VAL A 36 6.27 -5.77 18.19
N SER A 37 6.67 -6.16 19.38
CA SER A 37 7.57 -7.31 19.57
C SER A 37 6.96 -8.63 19.08
N ASP A 38 5.66 -8.80 19.26
CA ASP A 38 4.97 -10.01 18.83
C ASP A 38 4.72 -10.00 17.32
N ALA A 39 4.46 -8.84 16.72
CA ALA A 39 4.40 -8.69 15.28
C ALA A 39 5.74 -9.01 14.60
N ILE A 40 6.88 -8.61 15.19
CA ILE A 40 8.22 -8.96 14.69
C ILE A 40 8.46 -10.47 14.79
N LYS A 41 8.15 -11.08 15.94
CA LYS A 41 8.26 -12.53 16.12
C LYS A 41 7.38 -13.31 15.16
N PHE A 42 6.17 -12.85 14.91
CA PHE A 42 5.28 -13.44 13.91
C PHE A 42 5.93 -13.51 12.53
N GLN A 43 6.53 -12.40 12.07
CA GLN A 43 7.23 -12.37 10.79
C GLN A 43 8.42 -13.34 10.75
N GLN A 44 9.23 -13.38 11.84
CA GLN A 44 10.37 -14.27 11.95
C GLN A 44 9.96 -15.75 11.92
N ASN A 45 8.89 -16.11 12.62
CA ASN A 45 8.41 -17.49 12.72
C ASN A 45 7.70 -17.97 11.44
N ASN A 46 7.26 -17.07 10.57
CA ASN A 46 6.50 -17.39 9.36
C ASN A 46 7.30 -17.14 8.06
N ASN A 47 8.63 -17.14 8.13
CA ASN A 47 9.52 -16.96 6.96
C ASN A 47 9.10 -15.77 6.08
N TRP A 48 8.90 -14.60 6.69
CA TRP A 48 8.31 -13.44 6.04
C TRP A 48 9.11 -12.90 4.87
N GLU A 49 10.42 -13.17 4.81
CA GLU A 49 11.25 -12.82 3.65
C GLU A 49 10.81 -13.55 2.38
N SER A 50 10.46 -14.84 2.47
CA SER A 50 9.87 -15.57 1.34
C SER A 50 8.51 -15.02 0.95
N VAL A 51 7.66 -14.69 1.91
CA VAL A 51 6.36 -14.06 1.65
C VAL A 51 6.52 -12.74 0.92
N LYS A 52 7.41 -11.87 1.38
CA LYS A 52 7.72 -10.60 0.71
C LYS A 52 8.19 -10.80 -0.73
N LYS A 53 9.05 -11.81 -0.96
CA LYS A 53 9.53 -12.12 -2.31
C LYS A 53 8.39 -12.53 -3.23
N ILE A 54 7.55 -13.46 -2.81
CA ILE A 54 6.39 -13.93 -3.59
C ILE A 54 5.46 -12.75 -3.91
N CYS A 55 5.13 -11.93 -2.91
CA CYS A 55 4.27 -10.77 -3.12
C CYS A 55 4.87 -9.74 -4.08
N ARG A 56 6.18 -9.50 -4.02
CA ARG A 56 6.88 -8.61 -4.97
C ARG A 56 6.85 -9.15 -6.40
N ASP A 57 7.12 -10.45 -6.56
CA ASP A 57 7.10 -11.09 -7.87
C ASP A 57 5.69 -11.05 -8.47
N LEU A 58 4.66 -11.33 -7.68
CA LEU A 58 3.26 -11.22 -8.08
C LEU A 58 2.88 -9.77 -8.45
N THR A 59 3.34 -8.78 -7.67
CA THR A 59 3.12 -7.36 -7.97
C THR A 59 3.70 -6.98 -9.33
N ARG A 60 4.94 -7.39 -9.59
CA ARG A 60 5.66 -7.08 -10.84
C ARG A 60 5.00 -7.70 -12.05
N LEU A 61 4.66 -8.99 -11.93
CA LEU A 61 3.96 -9.73 -12.99
C LEU A 61 2.58 -9.11 -13.28
N THR A 62 1.80 -8.85 -12.24
CA THR A 62 0.45 -8.28 -12.40
C THR A 62 0.48 -6.89 -13.02
N ARG A 63 1.44 -6.03 -12.60
CA ARG A 63 1.63 -4.71 -13.22
C ARG A 63 1.87 -4.81 -14.72
N ASP A 64 2.77 -5.69 -15.14
CA ASP A 64 3.10 -5.83 -16.57
C ASP A 64 1.90 -6.35 -17.36
N ARG A 65 1.18 -7.33 -16.83
CA ARG A 65 -0.07 -7.85 -17.44
C ARG A 65 -1.15 -6.76 -17.54
N ILE A 66 -1.31 -5.91 -16.51
CA ILE A 66 -2.25 -4.80 -16.58
C ILE A 66 -1.83 -3.82 -17.68
N CYS A 67 -0.55 -3.42 -17.72
CA CYS A 67 -0.04 -2.51 -18.76
C CYS A 67 -0.30 -3.05 -20.17
N GLU A 68 -0.11 -4.34 -20.38
CA GLU A 68 -0.37 -5.01 -21.65
C GLU A 68 -1.85 -4.93 -22.05
N VAL A 69 -2.76 -5.32 -21.13
CA VAL A 69 -4.21 -5.37 -21.38
C VAL A 69 -4.80 -4.00 -21.67
N ILE A 70 -4.39 -2.96 -20.94
CA ILE A 70 -4.93 -1.61 -21.10
C ILE A 70 -4.08 -0.72 -22.02
N HIS A 71 -3.07 -1.29 -22.70
CA HIS A 71 -2.15 -0.58 -23.59
C HIS A 71 -1.49 0.65 -22.95
N SER A 72 -1.09 0.54 -21.69
CA SER A 72 -0.44 1.60 -20.93
C SER A 72 1.06 1.33 -20.76
N ASN A 73 1.86 2.40 -20.68
CA ASN A 73 3.28 2.28 -20.40
C ASN A 73 3.55 2.21 -18.88
N PRO A 74 4.50 1.37 -18.44
CA PRO A 74 4.93 1.37 -17.05
C PRO A 74 5.49 2.74 -16.64
N ILE A 75 5.13 3.22 -15.44
CA ILE A 75 5.59 4.51 -14.92
C ILE A 75 6.99 4.46 -14.28
N CYS A 76 7.54 3.26 -14.09
CA CYS A 76 8.88 3.02 -13.55
C CYS A 76 9.42 1.68 -14.04
N PRO A 77 10.75 1.44 -13.96
CA PRO A 77 11.35 0.16 -14.31
C PRO A 77 10.78 -1.01 -13.51
N ASN A 78 10.74 -2.22 -14.13
CA ASN A 78 10.37 -3.45 -13.44
C ASN A 78 11.59 -4.04 -12.73
N SER A 79 11.96 -3.48 -11.59
CA SER A 79 13.07 -3.97 -10.78
C SER A 79 12.75 -3.88 -9.28
N GLU A 80 13.50 -4.61 -8.48
CA GLU A 80 13.38 -4.61 -7.02
C GLU A 80 13.75 -3.26 -6.38
N GLU A 81 14.53 -2.44 -7.06
CA GLU A 81 14.87 -1.09 -6.61
C GLU A 81 13.67 -0.12 -6.70
N TRP A 82 12.74 -0.36 -7.64
CA TRP A 82 11.61 0.51 -7.91
C TRP A 82 10.28 -0.02 -7.37
N LEU A 83 10.13 -1.34 -7.29
CA LEU A 83 8.86 -1.98 -6.95
C LEU A 83 9.00 -2.86 -5.71
N GLY A 84 8.21 -2.54 -4.70
CA GLY A 84 7.95 -3.42 -3.56
C GLY A 84 6.72 -4.31 -3.81
N GLN A 85 5.85 -4.36 -2.81
CA GLN A 85 4.57 -5.09 -2.86
C GLN A 85 3.42 -4.24 -3.41
N MET A 86 3.71 -3.05 -3.95
CA MET A 86 2.74 -2.15 -4.58
C MET A 86 3.25 -1.68 -5.93
N ALA A 87 2.33 -1.50 -6.87
CA ALA A 87 2.59 -0.84 -8.14
C ALA A 87 1.39 0.00 -8.55
N SER A 88 1.66 1.16 -9.16
CA SER A 88 0.63 1.98 -9.80
C SER A 88 0.76 1.88 -11.31
N VAL A 89 -0.38 1.85 -11.99
CA VAL A 89 -0.46 1.87 -13.46
C VAL A 89 -1.32 3.04 -13.88
N GLU A 90 -0.89 3.81 -14.88
CA GLU A 90 -1.70 4.86 -15.47
C GLU A 90 -2.84 4.23 -16.28
N VAL A 91 -4.07 4.66 -16.02
CA VAL A 91 -5.27 4.19 -16.73
C VAL A 91 -5.82 5.35 -17.55
N PRO A 92 -5.52 5.41 -18.86
CA PRO A 92 -5.93 6.52 -19.70
C PRO A 92 -7.44 6.49 -19.98
N ASN A 93 -8.00 7.66 -20.29
CA ASN A 93 -9.37 7.84 -20.82
C ASN A 93 -10.51 7.28 -19.95
N VAL A 94 -10.32 7.18 -18.63
CA VAL A 94 -11.35 6.70 -17.71
C VAL A 94 -11.72 7.77 -16.68
N ASN A 95 -12.94 7.67 -16.15
CA ASN A 95 -13.29 8.32 -14.89
C ASN A 95 -12.89 7.39 -13.73
N SER A 96 -11.99 7.84 -12.86
CA SER A 96 -11.44 7.01 -11.78
C SER A 96 -12.52 6.50 -10.81
N LEU A 97 -13.52 7.33 -10.51
CA LEU A 97 -14.61 6.95 -9.61
C LEU A 97 -15.51 5.89 -10.24
N ASN A 98 -15.83 6.04 -11.52
CA ASN A 98 -16.65 5.06 -12.24
C ASN A 98 -15.93 3.71 -12.32
N LEU A 99 -14.66 3.69 -12.72
CA LEU A 99 -13.89 2.45 -12.79
C LEU A 99 -13.80 1.76 -11.43
N LYS A 100 -13.53 2.51 -10.35
CA LYS A 100 -13.53 1.97 -8.98
C LYS A 100 -14.87 1.32 -8.63
N ASN A 101 -15.98 2.00 -8.91
CA ASN A 101 -17.33 1.52 -8.61
C ASN A 101 -17.70 0.28 -9.43
N GLU A 102 -17.30 0.23 -10.70
CA GLU A 102 -17.55 -0.94 -11.55
C GLU A 102 -16.74 -2.16 -11.12
N LEU A 103 -15.46 -1.98 -10.79
CA LEU A 103 -14.62 -3.05 -10.23
C LEU A 103 -15.24 -3.63 -8.95
N MET A 104 -15.71 -2.76 -8.06
CA MET A 104 -16.35 -3.20 -6.82
C MET A 104 -17.70 -3.88 -7.08
N SER A 105 -18.61 -3.26 -7.84
CA SER A 105 -19.98 -3.71 -7.96
C SER A 105 -20.16 -4.93 -8.87
N LYS A 106 -19.36 -5.04 -9.94
CA LYS A 106 -19.50 -6.11 -10.95
C LYS A 106 -18.56 -7.30 -10.65
N TYR A 107 -17.39 -7.03 -10.06
CA TYR A 107 -16.34 -8.04 -9.91
C TYR A 107 -15.95 -8.32 -8.45
N ASN A 108 -16.51 -7.58 -7.48
CA ASN A 108 -16.13 -7.63 -6.07
C ASN A 108 -14.62 -7.42 -5.88
N ILE A 109 -14.06 -6.43 -6.59
CA ILE A 109 -12.65 -6.03 -6.48
C ILE A 109 -12.60 -4.66 -5.82
N GLU A 110 -12.06 -4.61 -4.61
CA GLU A 110 -11.76 -3.38 -3.91
C GLU A 110 -10.33 -2.96 -4.19
N ILE A 111 -10.15 -1.88 -4.94
CA ILE A 111 -8.85 -1.41 -5.37
C ILE A 111 -8.83 0.13 -5.46
N PRO A 112 -7.74 0.79 -5.05
CA PRO A 112 -7.59 2.23 -5.24
C PRO A 112 -7.50 2.60 -6.71
N VAL A 113 -8.46 3.41 -7.18
CA VAL A 113 -8.39 4.13 -8.45
C VAL A 113 -8.51 5.62 -8.14
N PHE A 114 -7.54 6.41 -8.57
CA PHE A 114 -7.41 7.81 -8.16
C PHE A 114 -6.83 8.69 -9.26
N THR A 115 -7.07 9.99 -9.15
CA THR A 115 -6.52 10.99 -10.07
C THR A 115 -5.37 11.74 -9.39
N TRP A 116 -4.23 11.85 -10.09
CA TRP A 116 -3.09 12.65 -9.66
C TRP A 116 -2.49 13.39 -10.86
N LYS A 117 -2.24 14.69 -10.72
CA LYS A 117 -1.74 15.56 -11.81
C LYS A 117 -2.50 15.38 -13.12
N ASN A 118 -3.82 15.36 -13.06
CA ASN A 118 -4.73 15.17 -14.20
C ASN A 118 -4.59 13.83 -14.96
N LYS A 119 -3.98 12.83 -14.34
CA LYS A 119 -3.90 11.46 -14.84
C LYS A 119 -4.57 10.51 -13.86
N ASN A 120 -5.17 9.45 -14.37
CA ASN A 120 -5.81 8.44 -13.56
C ASN A 120 -4.88 7.25 -13.36
N TYR A 121 -4.89 6.71 -12.16
CA TYR A 121 -4.05 5.60 -11.75
C TYR A 121 -4.86 4.54 -11.02
N LEU A 122 -4.51 3.29 -11.27
CA LEU A 122 -4.92 2.14 -10.49
C LEU A 122 -3.70 1.65 -9.71
N ARG A 123 -3.86 1.28 -8.44
CA ARG A 123 -2.76 0.78 -7.60
C ARG A 123 -3.05 -0.61 -7.11
N VAL A 124 -2.24 -1.58 -7.53
CA VAL A 124 -2.23 -2.93 -6.97
C VAL A 124 -1.36 -3.00 -5.72
N SER A 125 -1.74 -3.84 -4.78
CA SER A 125 -0.95 -4.14 -3.57
C SER A 125 -1.20 -5.59 -3.17
N PHE A 126 -0.14 -6.37 -3.08
CA PHE A 126 -0.23 -7.78 -2.71
C PHE A 126 0.40 -8.04 -1.35
N ASN A 127 -0.26 -8.87 -0.55
CA ASN A 127 0.22 -9.32 0.74
C ASN A 127 -0.04 -10.84 0.88
N ALA A 128 0.36 -11.43 2.00
CA ALA A 128 0.33 -12.87 2.27
C ALA A 128 -1.02 -13.57 2.04
N TYR A 129 -2.11 -12.82 2.00
CA TYR A 129 -3.47 -13.32 1.76
C TYR A 129 -3.92 -13.22 0.30
N ASN A 130 -3.09 -12.67 -0.58
CA ASN A 130 -3.37 -12.59 -2.01
C ASN A 130 -2.60 -13.66 -2.78
N ASP A 131 -3.17 -14.10 -3.89
CA ASP A 131 -2.58 -15.09 -4.78
C ASP A 131 -2.74 -14.72 -6.27
N GLU A 132 -2.31 -15.64 -7.15
CA GLU A 132 -2.42 -15.45 -8.60
C GLU A 132 -3.88 -15.36 -9.07
N THR A 133 -4.83 -15.97 -8.38
CA THR A 133 -6.25 -15.94 -8.76
C THR A 133 -6.84 -14.54 -8.57
N ASP A 134 -6.40 -13.80 -7.55
CA ASP A 134 -6.75 -12.39 -7.36
C ASP A 134 -6.22 -11.52 -8.51
N ALA A 135 -4.96 -11.78 -8.90
CA ALA A 135 -4.33 -11.08 -10.02
C ALA A 135 -5.05 -11.36 -11.35
N ASP A 136 -5.38 -12.63 -11.63
CA ASP A 136 -6.10 -13.07 -12.83
C ASP A 136 -7.48 -12.42 -12.91
N LYS A 137 -8.20 -12.40 -11.80
CA LYS A 137 -9.50 -11.78 -11.69
C LYS A 137 -9.45 -10.28 -12.00
N LEU A 138 -8.46 -9.57 -11.46
CA LEU A 138 -8.26 -8.15 -11.72
C LEU A 138 -7.94 -7.89 -13.19
N VAL A 139 -6.98 -8.62 -13.77
CA VAL A 139 -6.58 -8.46 -15.18
C VAL A 139 -7.76 -8.72 -16.11
N SER A 140 -8.52 -9.80 -15.87
CA SER A 140 -9.70 -10.14 -16.65
C SER A 140 -10.80 -9.08 -16.55
N ALA A 141 -11.03 -8.51 -15.37
CA ALA A 141 -12.00 -7.45 -15.15
C ALA A 141 -11.59 -6.17 -15.92
N LEU A 142 -10.33 -5.79 -15.87
CA LEU A 142 -9.81 -4.63 -16.60
C LEU A 142 -9.90 -4.83 -18.12
N GLN A 143 -9.63 -6.02 -18.61
CA GLN A 143 -9.80 -6.36 -20.03
C GLN A 143 -11.23 -6.18 -20.48
N GLN A 144 -12.22 -6.59 -19.68
CA GLN A 144 -13.63 -6.46 -20.02
C GLN A 144 -14.15 -5.01 -19.93
N LEU A 145 -13.54 -4.20 -19.06
CA LEU A 145 -13.99 -2.82 -18.83
C LEU A 145 -13.30 -1.80 -19.74
N LEU A 146 -12.07 -2.08 -20.22
CA LEU A 146 -11.20 -1.07 -20.81
C LEU A 146 -10.61 -1.46 -22.19
N ALA A 147 -10.70 -2.73 -22.59
CA ALA A 147 -10.18 -3.20 -23.89
C ALA A 147 -11.20 -3.06 -25.04
#